data_0bc75255407412ef0dfa274057415494
#
_entry.id   0bc75255407412ef0dfa274057415494
#
_cell.length_a   1.000
_cell.length_b   1.000
_cell.length_c   1.000
_cell.angle_alpha   90.00
_cell.angle_beta   90.00
_cell.angle_gamma   90.00
#
_symmetry.space_group_name_H-M   'P 1'
#
loop_
_entity.id
_entity.type
_entity.pdbx_description
1 polymer ?
#
loop_
_entity_poly.entity_id
_entity_poly.type
_entity_poly.pdbx_seq_one_letter_code
_entity_poly.pdbx_strand_id
1 'polypeptide(L)'
;YASLNFEIEEESSWFGNLFNFGKSEKKLKKTASLSKTGSSKYEIQDNRFDSVVIVKTEKGLGSGFFISEDEILTNYHVIEGASTISVTNNNKEKSSAVVIKTDLKRDLALLKTNMTGKPVIFFKDQLKQGEMVEALGHPKGRKFSLTKGWISAVRKESSVYSATGQNDVLFIQTDAAINSGNSG
;
A
#
# COMPACT_ATOMS: atom_id res chain seq x y z
N TYR A 1 -10.35 -7.41 -2.30
CA TYR A 1 -9.44 -7.36 -3.45
C TYR A 1 -8.61 -6.09 -3.33
N ALA A 2 -7.28 -6.23 -3.28
CA ALA A 2 -6.39 -5.10 -3.41
C ALA A 2 -6.10 -4.93 -4.91
N SER A 3 -6.41 -3.78 -5.47
CA SER A 3 -6.12 -3.46 -6.87
C SER A 3 -4.91 -2.54 -6.92
N LEU A 4 -3.80 -3.03 -7.44
CA LEU A 4 -2.65 -2.25 -7.84
C LEU A 4 -2.59 -2.26 -9.36
N ASN A 5 -2.89 -1.12 -9.98
CA ASN A 5 -2.87 -0.96 -11.41
C ASN A 5 -1.77 -0.06 -11.88
N PHE A 6 -0.97 -0.55 -12.80
CA PHE A 6 -0.03 0.24 -13.56
C PHE A 6 -0.18 -0.07 -15.05
N GLU A 7 -0.87 0.79 -15.76
CA GLU A 7 -0.74 0.92 -17.20
C GLU A 7 -0.41 2.38 -17.49
N ILE A 8 0.73 2.58 -18.15
CA ILE A 8 1.15 3.89 -18.62
C ILE A 8 0.48 4.08 -19.99
N GLU A 9 -0.66 4.73 -20.03
CA GLU A 9 -1.10 5.44 -21.21
C GLU A 9 -1.03 6.94 -20.95
N GLU A 10 -0.37 7.64 -21.86
CA GLU A 10 -0.32 9.08 -21.89
C GLU A 10 -1.74 9.63 -22.03
N GLU A 11 -2.32 10.07 -20.91
CA GLU A 11 -3.20 11.23 -20.85
C GLU A 11 -3.55 11.55 -19.39
N SER A 12 -3.04 12.70 -18.95
CA SER A 12 -3.54 13.60 -17.88
C SER A 12 -4.11 12.99 -16.58
N SER A 13 -3.71 11.79 -16.18
CA SER A 13 -3.95 11.32 -14.82
C SER A 13 -2.78 11.72 -13.93
N TRP A 14 -3.06 12.50 -12.89
CA TRP A 14 -2.07 12.89 -11.88
C TRP A 14 -1.37 11.66 -11.26
N PHE A 15 -2.08 10.56 -11.09
CA PHE A 15 -1.50 9.29 -10.64
C PHE A 15 -0.55 8.67 -11.68
N GLY A 16 -0.75 8.86 -12.97
CA GLY A 16 0.19 8.42 -14.00
C GLY A 16 1.55 9.14 -13.89
N ASN A 17 1.56 10.41 -13.50
CA ASN A 17 2.79 11.17 -13.30
C ASN A 17 3.52 10.85 -11.99
N LEU A 18 2.83 10.31 -10.98
CA LEU A 18 3.44 9.93 -9.70
C LEU A 18 4.46 8.78 -9.86
N PHE A 19 4.30 7.97 -10.89
CA PHE A 19 5.16 6.81 -11.15
C PHE A 19 6.28 7.08 -12.15
N ASN A 20 6.40 8.32 -12.65
CA ASN A 20 7.41 8.71 -13.65
C ASN A 20 8.62 9.38 -12.96
N PHE A 21 9.21 8.71 -11.98
CA PHE A 21 10.46 9.17 -11.36
C PHE A 21 11.65 8.87 -12.25
N GLY A 22 12.38 9.95 -12.62
CA GLY A 22 13.59 9.93 -13.39
C GLY A 22 14.66 9.00 -12.78
N LYS A 23 15.41 8.37 -13.65
CA LYS A 23 16.55 7.50 -13.38
C LYS A 23 17.55 8.13 -12.41
N SER A 24 17.70 7.55 -11.25
CA SER A 24 18.90 7.71 -10.41
C SER A 24 19.32 6.34 -9.88
N GLU A 25 20.27 5.73 -10.57
CA GLU A 25 20.92 4.52 -10.08
C GLU A 25 21.92 4.88 -8.98
N LYS A 26 21.61 4.57 -7.73
CA LYS A 26 22.59 4.46 -6.67
C LYS A 26 22.73 3.01 -6.24
N LYS A 27 23.91 2.45 -6.57
CA LYS A 27 24.39 1.14 -6.20
C LYS A 27 24.55 1.04 -4.67
N LEU A 28 23.69 0.28 -3.99
CA LEU A 28 23.85 0.01 -2.56
C LEU A 28 24.84 -1.13 -2.34
N LYS A 29 25.92 -0.84 -1.61
CA LYS A 29 26.84 -1.84 -1.06
C LYS A 29 26.21 -2.50 0.17
N LYS A 30 26.14 -3.82 0.13
CA LYS A 30 25.69 -4.69 1.21
C LYS A 30 26.82 -4.83 2.25
N THR A 31 26.58 -4.34 3.47
CA THR A 31 27.46 -4.66 4.60
C THR A 31 26.61 -5.30 5.70
N ALA A 32 26.83 -6.59 5.92
CA ALA A 32 26.25 -7.32 7.03
C ALA A 32 27.24 -7.29 8.20
N SER A 33 26.83 -6.76 9.36
CA SER A 33 27.56 -6.98 10.61
C SER A 33 26.68 -7.77 11.57
N LEU A 34 27.11 -8.97 11.94
CA LEU A 34 26.54 -9.74 13.05
C LEU A 34 27.10 -9.18 14.36
N SER A 35 26.24 -8.71 15.26
CA SER A 35 26.59 -8.62 16.68
C SER A 35 25.67 -9.54 17.49
N LYS A 36 26.29 -10.50 18.16
CA LYS A 36 25.66 -11.36 19.18
C LYS A 36 25.67 -10.60 20.50
N THR A 37 24.55 -10.49 21.21
CA THR A 37 24.42 -10.81 22.64
C THR A 37 23.03 -10.36 23.17
N GLY A 38 22.37 -11.23 23.97
CA GLY A 38 21.32 -10.83 24.91
C GLY A 38 19.93 -11.38 24.56
N SER A 39 19.43 -12.25 25.42
CA SER A 39 18.07 -12.79 25.44
C SER A 39 17.02 -11.69 25.23
N SER A 40 16.46 -11.60 24.04
CA SER A 40 15.36 -10.73 23.72
C SER A 40 14.29 -11.57 23.05
N LYS A 41 13.07 -11.51 23.64
CA LYS A 41 11.82 -11.76 22.93
C LYS A 41 12.04 -11.61 21.42
N TYR A 42 11.73 -12.66 20.65
CA TYR A 42 11.83 -12.63 19.19
C TYR A 42 10.84 -11.60 18.60
N GLU A 43 11.18 -10.34 18.65
CA GLU A 43 10.65 -9.33 17.73
C GLU A 43 11.52 -9.39 16.49
N ILE A 44 11.14 -10.22 15.53
CA ILE A 44 11.65 -10.12 14.18
C ILE A 44 11.06 -8.81 13.64
N GLN A 45 11.82 -7.73 13.69
CA GLN A 45 11.48 -6.49 13.00
C GLN A 45 11.55 -6.78 11.49
N ASP A 46 10.42 -7.07 10.92
CA ASP A 46 10.28 -7.19 9.48
C ASP A 46 10.23 -5.78 8.89
N ASN A 47 11.34 -5.33 8.30
CA ASN A 47 11.49 -3.99 7.72
C ASN A 47 10.53 -3.72 6.54
N ARG A 48 9.81 -4.74 6.03
CA ARG A 48 8.74 -4.57 5.05
C ARG A 48 7.59 -3.75 5.58
N PHE A 49 7.36 -3.78 6.90
CA PHE A 49 6.34 -2.97 7.54
C PHE A 49 6.72 -1.50 7.73
N ASP A 50 7.96 -1.11 7.49
CA ASP A 50 8.39 0.29 7.62
C ASP A 50 7.68 1.22 6.61
N SER A 51 7.20 0.63 5.52
CA SER A 51 6.44 1.35 4.49
C SER A 51 4.93 1.35 4.73
N VAL A 52 4.41 0.55 5.68
CA VAL A 52 2.97 0.34 5.87
C VAL A 52 2.49 1.07 7.11
N VAL A 53 1.32 1.67 7.01
CA VAL A 53 0.66 2.36 8.12
C VAL A 53 -0.77 1.88 8.32
N ILE A 54 -1.26 2.03 9.54
CA ILE A 54 -2.67 1.94 9.86
C ILE A 54 -3.28 3.30 9.61
N VAL A 55 -4.31 3.37 8.79
CA VAL A 55 -5.13 4.55 8.58
C VAL A 55 -6.38 4.42 9.46
N LYS A 56 -6.56 5.35 10.38
CA LYS A 56 -7.70 5.36 11.31
C LYS A 56 -8.53 6.61 11.12
N THR A 57 -9.82 6.43 11.02
CA THR A 57 -10.84 7.47 11.02
C THR A 57 -11.83 7.22 12.17
N GLU A 58 -12.76 8.13 12.38
CA GLU A 58 -13.90 7.91 13.29
C GLU A 58 -14.85 6.81 12.81
N LYS A 59 -14.79 6.46 11.51
CA LYS A 59 -15.65 5.45 10.87
C LYS A 59 -15.06 4.05 10.88
N GLY A 60 -13.73 3.93 10.99
CA GLY A 60 -13.09 2.63 10.92
C GLY A 60 -11.57 2.66 10.78
N LEU A 61 -11.05 1.52 10.36
CA LEU A 61 -9.64 1.27 10.18
C LEU A 61 -9.38 0.71 8.78
N GLY A 62 -8.29 1.15 8.17
CA GLY A 62 -7.73 0.58 6.96
C GLY A 62 -6.21 0.59 7.02
N SER A 63 -5.60 0.27 5.91
CA SER A 63 -4.16 0.32 5.70
C SER A 63 -3.80 1.46 4.76
N GLY A 64 -2.53 1.78 4.70
CA GLY A 64 -1.93 2.67 3.72
C GLY A 64 -0.45 2.40 3.64
N PHE A 65 0.21 2.98 2.66
CA PHE A 65 1.66 2.83 2.52
C PHE A 65 2.30 4.11 2.00
N PHE A 66 3.54 4.34 2.40
CA PHE A 66 4.31 5.48 1.98
C PHE A 66 4.72 5.36 0.51
N ILE A 67 4.44 6.40 -0.28
CA ILE A 67 4.90 6.56 -1.67
C ILE A 67 6.01 7.60 -1.79
N SER A 68 6.13 8.48 -0.80
CA SER A 68 7.25 9.37 -0.54
C SER A 68 7.53 9.38 0.96
N GLU A 69 8.45 10.21 1.43
CA GLU A 69 8.81 10.27 2.85
C GLU A 69 7.65 10.69 3.76
N ASP A 70 6.70 11.49 3.24
CA ASP A 70 5.60 12.09 4.00
C ASP A 70 4.22 11.95 3.33
N GLU A 71 4.15 11.19 2.22
CA GLU A 71 2.90 10.95 1.50
C GLU A 71 2.52 9.47 1.54
N ILE A 72 1.25 9.23 1.84
CA ILE A 72 0.66 7.90 2.03
C ILE A 72 -0.44 7.70 1.00
N LEU A 73 -0.41 6.58 0.29
CA LEU A 73 -1.50 6.12 -0.55
C LEU A 73 -2.38 5.15 0.24
N THR A 74 -3.70 5.31 0.13
CA THR A 74 -4.72 4.45 0.71
C THR A 74 -5.94 4.38 -0.21
N ASN A 75 -6.92 3.55 0.09
CA ASN A 75 -8.19 3.56 -0.64
C ASN A 75 -9.06 4.76 -0.22
N TYR A 76 -9.83 5.30 -1.19
CA TYR A 76 -10.75 6.41 -0.93
C TYR A 76 -11.83 6.01 0.07
N HIS A 77 -12.42 4.82 -0.05
CA HIS A 77 -13.48 4.36 0.85
C HIS A 77 -13.03 4.26 2.32
N VAL A 78 -11.72 4.13 2.60
CA VAL A 78 -11.17 4.12 3.97
C VAL A 78 -11.34 5.49 4.64
N ILE A 79 -11.27 6.56 3.86
CA ILE A 79 -11.29 7.95 4.38
C ILE A 79 -12.56 8.71 3.98
N GLU A 80 -13.49 8.08 3.27
CA GLU A 80 -14.69 8.72 2.76
C GLU A 80 -15.54 9.33 3.87
N GLY A 81 -15.78 10.66 3.75
CA GLY A 81 -16.55 11.43 4.71
C GLY A 81 -15.96 11.44 6.13
N ALA A 82 -14.66 11.16 6.28
CA ALA A 82 -13.98 11.28 7.55
C ALA A 82 -13.67 12.75 7.88
N SER A 83 -13.94 13.16 9.11
CA SER A 83 -13.59 14.48 9.62
C SER A 83 -12.14 14.51 10.13
N THR A 84 -11.64 13.38 10.60
CA THR A 84 -10.29 13.24 11.13
C THR A 84 -9.62 11.98 10.61
N ILE A 85 -8.36 12.11 10.22
CA ILE A 85 -7.54 11.00 9.76
C ILE A 85 -6.27 10.97 10.60
N SER A 86 -5.98 9.82 11.19
CA SER A 86 -4.72 9.55 11.87
C SER A 86 -4.02 8.35 11.29
N VAL A 87 -2.70 8.40 11.22
CA VAL A 87 -1.86 7.30 10.75
C VAL A 87 -0.99 6.79 11.88
N THR A 88 -0.73 5.49 11.87
CA THR A 88 0.14 4.84 12.87
C THR A 88 1.09 3.90 12.14
N ASN A 89 2.40 4.07 12.34
CA ASN A 89 3.41 3.21 11.75
C ASN A 89 3.68 1.95 12.61
N ASN A 90 4.58 1.08 12.14
CA ASN A 90 4.95 -0.14 12.84
C ASN A 90 5.60 0.11 14.21
N ASN A 91 6.28 1.26 14.39
CA ASN A 91 6.88 1.68 15.67
C ASN A 91 5.85 2.24 16.67
N LYS A 92 4.55 2.20 16.34
CA LYS A 92 3.44 2.76 17.13
C LYS A 92 3.45 4.30 17.23
N GLU A 93 4.24 4.97 16.42
CA GLU A 93 4.19 6.42 16.28
C GLU A 93 2.90 6.81 15.58
N LYS A 94 2.27 7.89 16.06
CA LYS A 94 1.00 8.40 15.53
C LYS A 94 1.17 9.81 15.01
N SER A 95 0.52 10.10 13.90
CA SER A 95 0.43 11.45 13.35
C SER A 95 -0.96 11.69 12.77
N SER A 96 -1.38 12.94 12.67
CA SER A 96 -2.51 13.32 11.83
C SER A 96 -2.12 13.28 10.37
N ALA A 97 -3.12 13.10 9.51
CA ALA A 97 -2.94 13.19 8.08
C ALA A 97 -4.06 14.02 7.45
N VAL A 98 -3.74 14.68 6.34
CA VAL A 98 -4.69 15.47 5.55
C VAL A 98 -4.79 14.90 4.15
N VAL A 99 -5.98 14.94 3.56
CA VAL A 99 -6.18 14.50 2.18
C VAL A 99 -5.62 15.56 1.24
N ILE A 100 -4.71 15.15 0.35
CA ILE A 100 -4.17 16.03 -0.69
C ILE A 100 -4.92 15.83 -2.00
N LYS A 101 -5.22 14.56 -2.33
CA LYS A 101 -5.93 14.21 -3.57
C LYS A 101 -6.73 12.94 -3.42
N THR A 102 -7.76 12.83 -4.25
CA THR A 102 -8.59 11.63 -4.37
C THR A 102 -8.81 11.26 -5.83
N ASP A 103 -8.91 9.97 -6.09
CA ASP A 103 -9.39 9.41 -7.35
C ASP A 103 -10.52 8.43 -7.02
N LEU A 104 -11.76 8.92 -7.10
CA LEU A 104 -12.93 8.13 -6.77
C LEU A 104 -13.13 6.96 -7.74
N LYS A 105 -12.72 7.14 -9.00
CA LYS A 105 -12.87 6.11 -10.02
C LYS A 105 -11.99 4.89 -9.72
N ARG A 106 -10.80 5.10 -9.17
CA ARG A 106 -9.86 4.04 -8.80
C ARG A 106 -9.90 3.68 -7.34
N ASP A 107 -10.79 4.32 -6.57
CA ASP A 107 -10.85 4.17 -5.11
C ASP A 107 -9.51 4.47 -4.44
N LEU A 108 -8.86 5.58 -4.83
CA LEU A 108 -7.56 5.98 -4.29
C LEU A 108 -7.64 7.33 -3.58
N ALA A 109 -6.85 7.46 -2.52
CA ALA A 109 -6.66 8.71 -1.80
C ALA A 109 -5.18 8.90 -1.44
N LEU A 110 -4.67 10.11 -1.67
CA LEU A 110 -3.35 10.53 -1.27
C LEU A 110 -3.45 11.40 -0.01
N LEU A 111 -2.74 11.00 1.01
CA LEU A 111 -2.66 11.68 2.29
C LEU A 111 -1.27 12.26 2.48
N LYS A 112 -1.19 13.41 3.15
CA LYS A 112 0.06 14.00 3.66
C LYS A 112 0.07 13.96 5.17
N THR A 113 1.24 13.66 5.74
CA THR A 113 1.44 13.56 7.19
C THR A 113 2.76 14.21 7.60
N ASN A 114 2.89 14.55 8.88
CA ASN A 114 4.17 14.98 9.46
C ASN A 114 5.04 13.80 9.91
N MET A 115 4.56 12.57 9.73
CA MET A 115 5.33 11.36 9.99
C MET A 115 6.23 11.07 8.79
N THR A 116 7.49 10.72 9.06
CA THR A 116 8.40 10.26 8.01
C THR A 116 8.40 8.75 7.95
N GLY A 117 8.23 8.22 6.74
CA GLY A 117 8.21 6.79 6.47
C GLY A 117 9.09 6.39 5.30
N LYS A 118 9.24 5.09 5.10
CA LYS A 118 10.03 4.52 4.01
C LYS A 118 9.13 4.29 2.80
N PRO A 119 9.38 4.95 1.66
CA PRO A 119 8.58 4.74 0.46
C PRO A 119 8.68 3.30 -0.06
N VAL A 120 7.58 2.78 -0.61
CA VAL A 120 7.59 1.51 -1.34
C VAL A 120 8.34 1.67 -2.66
N ILE A 121 8.86 0.56 -3.17
CA ILE A 121 9.40 0.47 -4.52
C ILE A 121 8.33 -0.17 -5.40
N PHE A 122 7.89 0.58 -6.40
CA PHE A 122 6.88 0.07 -7.32
C PHE A 122 7.47 -0.96 -8.27
N PHE A 123 6.77 -2.09 -8.39
CA PHE A 123 7.09 -3.13 -9.34
C PHE A 123 6.68 -2.66 -10.75
N LYS A 124 7.59 -2.78 -11.73
CA LYS A 124 7.39 -2.26 -13.08
C LYS A 124 7.20 -3.34 -14.15
N ASP A 125 7.42 -4.60 -13.79
CA ASP A 125 7.29 -5.71 -14.72
C ASP A 125 5.85 -6.24 -14.75
N GLN A 126 5.53 -7.02 -15.78
CA GLN A 126 4.23 -7.66 -15.87
C GLN A 126 4.10 -8.77 -14.82
N LEU A 127 3.05 -8.72 -14.03
CA LEU A 127 2.70 -9.77 -13.09
C LEU A 127 2.16 -10.99 -13.84
N LYS A 128 2.57 -12.17 -13.41
CA LYS A 128 2.18 -13.44 -14.05
C LYS A 128 1.41 -14.31 -13.06
N GLN A 129 0.42 -15.03 -13.60
CA GLN A 129 -0.26 -16.08 -12.84
C GLN A 129 0.76 -17.11 -12.34
N GLY A 130 0.62 -17.54 -11.09
CA GLY A 130 1.54 -18.47 -10.44
C GLY A 130 2.76 -17.82 -9.77
N GLU A 131 2.89 -16.49 -9.80
CA GLU A 131 3.90 -15.81 -8.99
C GLU A 131 3.44 -15.69 -7.52
N MET A 132 4.40 -15.81 -6.61
CA MET A 132 4.14 -15.67 -5.17
C MET A 132 3.99 -14.19 -4.82
N VAL A 133 2.98 -13.88 -4.02
CA VAL A 133 2.73 -12.53 -3.50
C VAL A 133 2.55 -12.53 -1.99
N GLU A 134 2.82 -11.41 -1.39
CA GLU A 134 2.60 -11.15 0.03
C GLU A 134 1.66 -9.96 0.19
N ALA A 135 0.65 -10.11 1.04
CA ALA A 135 -0.21 -9.01 1.44
C ALA A 135 0.17 -8.55 2.85
N LEU A 136 0.52 -7.27 2.96
CA LEU A 136 0.83 -6.62 4.21
C LEU A 136 -0.28 -5.62 4.54
N GLY A 137 -0.74 -5.62 5.79
CA GLY A 137 -1.80 -4.71 6.19
C GLY A 137 -2.19 -4.86 7.65
N HIS A 138 -3.40 -4.40 7.96
CA HIS A 138 -3.94 -4.37 9.32
C HIS A 138 -5.31 -5.08 9.43
N PRO A 139 -5.38 -6.40 9.17
CA PRO A 139 -6.65 -7.11 9.12
C PRO A 139 -7.31 -7.19 10.50
N LYS A 140 -8.61 -6.87 10.58
CA LYS A 140 -9.48 -7.07 11.77
C LYS A 140 -8.89 -6.53 13.08
N GLY A 141 -8.21 -5.36 13.03
CA GLY A 141 -7.58 -4.78 14.21
C GLY A 141 -6.32 -5.49 14.70
N ARG A 142 -5.85 -6.54 14.01
CA ARG A 142 -4.55 -7.16 14.26
C ARG A 142 -3.47 -6.36 13.58
N LYS A 143 -2.59 -5.78 14.38
CA LYS A 143 -1.55 -4.88 13.90
C LYS A 143 -0.56 -5.63 13.02
N PHE A 144 -0.26 -5.05 11.85
CA PHE A 144 0.83 -5.44 10.97
C PHE A 144 0.90 -6.96 10.73
N SER A 145 0.00 -7.42 9.89
CA SER A 145 -0.07 -8.83 9.50
C SER A 145 0.45 -9.01 8.08
N LEU A 146 1.15 -10.12 7.87
CA LEU A 146 1.61 -10.56 6.57
C LEU A 146 0.91 -11.88 6.22
N THR A 147 0.36 -11.96 5.04
CA THR A 147 -0.15 -13.21 4.46
C THR A 147 0.55 -13.48 3.14
N LYS A 148 0.71 -14.76 2.79
CA LYS A 148 1.35 -15.20 1.54
C LYS A 148 0.35 -15.95 0.70
N GLY A 149 0.50 -15.84 -0.59
CA GLY A 149 -0.29 -16.56 -1.56
C GLY A 149 0.31 -16.43 -2.96
N TRP A 150 -0.47 -16.84 -3.95
CA TRP A 150 -0.08 -16.84 -5.34
C TRP A 150 -1.02 -15.95 -6.14
N ILE A 151 -0.53 -15.43 -7.25
CA ILE A 151 -1.38 -14.78 -8.24
C ILE A 151 -2.21 -15.87 -8.92
N SER A 152 -3.49 -15.93 -8.61
CA SER A 152 -4.43 -16.88 -9.20
C SER A 152 -4.87 -16.46 -10.60
N ALA A 153 -4.97 -15.15 -10.86
CA ALA A 153 -5.26 -14.60 -12.19
C ALA A 153 -4.89 -13.12 -12.26
N VAL A 154 -4.59 -12.65 -13.48
CA VAL A 154 -4.51 -11.23 -13.83
C VAL A 154 -5.56 -10.99 -14.91
N ARG A 155 -6.53 -10.11 -14.66
CA ARG A 155 -7.70 -9.92 -15.54
C ARG A 155 -7.99 -8.45 -15.78
N LYS A 156 -8.36 -8.12 -17.00
CA LYS A 156 -9.11 -6.88 -17.29
C LYS A 156 -10.60 -7.22 -17.09
N GLU A 157 -11.21 -6.70 -16.07
CA GLU A 157 -12.65 -6.91 -15.85
C GLU A 157 -13.41 -5.61 -15.96
N SER A 158 -14.30 -5.56 -16.96
CA SER A 158 -15.29 -4.48 -17.10
C SER A 158 -16.55 -4.70 -16.26
N SER A 159 -16.77 -5.89 -15.70
CA SER A 159 -18.10 -6.32 -15.24
C SER A 159 -18.27 -6.47 -13.73
N VAL A 160 -17.22 -6.68 -12.94
CA VAL A 160 -17.37 -7.01 -11.52
C VAL A 160 -17.41 -5.77 -10.61
N TYR A 161 -16.81 -4.67 -11.04
CA TYR A 161 -16.88 -3.38 -10.33
C TYR A 161 -17.30 -2.25 -11.25
N SER A 162 -18.44 -2.44 -11.89
CA SER A 162 -19.11 -1.43 -12.74
C SER A 162 -19.42 -0.11 -12.02
N ALA A 163 -19.25 -0.04 -10.70
CA ALA A 163 -19.37 1.20 -9.96
C ALA A 163 -18.34 2.26 -10.37
N THR A 164 -17.19 1.85 -10.92
CA THR A 164 -16.14 2.78 -11.35
C THR A 164 -16.20 3.14 -12.82
N GLY A 165 -16.95 2.39 -13.66
CA GLY A 165 -17.10 2.67 -15.09
C GLY A 165 -15.78 2.60 -15.90
N GLN A 166 -14.72 1.98 -15.37
CA GLN A 166 -13.43 1.89 -16.04
C GLN A 166 -13.20 0.49 -16.62
N ASN A 167 -13.06 0.44 -17.95
CA ASN A 167 -12.77 -0.79 -18.69
C ASN A 167 -11.26 -1.16 -18.72
N ASP A 168 -10.39 -0.34 -18.10
CA ASP A 168 -8.94 -0.43 -18.29
C ASP A 168 -8.17 -0.81 -17.01
N VAL A 169 -8.89 -1.25 -15.99
CA VAL A 169 -8.30 -1.64 -14.71
C VAL A 169 -7.91 -3.11 -14.72
N LEU A 170 -6.63 -3.40 -14.44
CA LEU A 170 -6.14 -4.76 -14.22
C LEU A 170 -6.41 -5.17 -12.78
N PHE A 171 -7.11 -6.29 -12.60
CA PHE A 171 -7.32 -6.90 -11.29
C PHE A 171 -6.38 -8.07 -11.09
N ILE A 172 -5.73 -8.09 -9.95
CA ILE A 172 -4.93 -9.22 -9.50
C ILE A 172 -5.76 -10.04 -8.53
N GLN A 173 -6.08 -11.25 -8.92
CA GLN A 173 -6.69 -12.23 -8.04
C GLN A 173 -5.59 -13.00 -7.32
N THR A 174 -5.67 -13.11 -6.00
CA THR A 174 -4.74 -13.89 -5.18
C THR A 174 -5.49 -14.77 -4.19
N ASP A 175 -4.89 -15.87 -3.79
CA ASP A 175 -5.34 -16.74 -2.70
C ASP A 175 -4.70 -16.35 -1.34
N ALA A 176 -3.84 -15.33 -1.31
CA ALA A 176 -3.39 -14.74 -0.06
C ALA A 176 -4.61 -14.26 0.76
N ALA A 177 -4.63 -14.58 2.05
CA ALA A 177 -5.75 -14.20 2.91
C ALA A 177 -5.84 -12.68 3.06
N ILE A 178 -6.86 -12.09 2.45
CA ILE A 178 -7.18 -10.65 2.55
C ILE A 178 -8.49 -10.51 3.34
N ASN A 179 -8.46 -9.66 4.36
CA ASN A 179 -9.60 -9.43 5.24
C ASN A 179 -9.86 -7.92 5.39
N SER A 180 -11.03 -7.59 5.94
CA SER A 180 -11.35 -6.20 6.31
C SER A 180 -10.24 -5.58 7.16
N GLY A 181 -9.81 -4.36 6.81
CA GLY A 181 -8.67 -3.66 7.38
C GLY A 181 -7.38 -3.76 6.56
N ASN A 182 -7.33 -4.65 5.54
CA ASN A 182 -6.24 -4.65 4.54
C ASN A 182 -6.48 -3.65 3.41
N SER A 183 -7.67 -3.03 3.34
CA SER A 183 -7.95 -1.95 2.38
C SER A 183 -6.97 -0.80 2.58
N GLY A 184 -6.32 -0.39 1.49
CA GLY A 184 -5.33 0.68 1.50
C GLY A 184 -4.02 0.34 0.85
#